data_f2ad94ce037aad5a0d785327233de184
#
_entry.id   f2ad94ce037aad5a0d785327233de184
#
_cell.length_a   1.000
_cell.length_b   1.000
_cell.length_c   1.000
_cell.angle_alpha   90.00
_cell.angle_beta   90.00
_cell.angle_gamma   90.00
#
_symmetry.space_group_name_H-M   'P 1'
#
loop_
_entity.id
_entity.type
_entity.pdbx_description
1 polymer ?
#
loop_
_entity_poly.entity_id
_entity_poly.type
_entity_poly.pdbx_seq_one_letter_code
_entity_poly.pdbx_strand_id
1 'polypeptide(L)'
;MTYKNPQKFDLKIRLYNQEKSFGKGVYELMKKTQSFGSLSGAYKAMKMSNSKAWKILKRAEEDLDMPLVERISGGKDGGGSKLTQEGEELLEKYEKFIQEMNEYALSLIHI
;
A
#
# COMPACT_ATOMS: atom_id res chain seq x y z
N MET A 1 -24.92 -21.11 -30.40
CA MET A 1 -24.64 -20.74 -29.03
C MET A 1 -23.79 -19.49 -29.01
N THR A 2 -24.20 -18.50 -28.26
CA THR A 2 -23.49 -17.21 -28.19
C THR A 2 -22.63 -17.14 -26.95
N TYR A 3 -21.36 -16.87 -27.13
CA TYR A 3 -20.43 -16.72 -26.00
C TYR A 3 -20.30 -15.24 -25.66
N LYS A 4 -20.15 -14.98 -24.35
CA LYS A 4 -19.82 -13.65 -23.90
C LYS A 4 -18.40 -13.67 -23.37
N ASN A 5 -17.51 -12.96 -23.99
CA ASN A 5 -16.14 -12.86 -23.54
C ASN A 5 -16.07 -12.07 -22.22
N PRO A 6 -15.23 -12.50 -21.29
CA PRO A 6 -15.03 -11.73 -20.07
C PRO A 6 -14.57 -10.33 -20.39
N GLN A 7 -15.18 -9.33 -19.78
CA GLN A 7 -14.85 -7.90 -19.97
C GLN A 7 -14.14 -7.32 -18.76
N LYS A 8 -14.11 -8.05 -17.67
CA LYS A 8 -13.51 -7.57 -16.41
C LYS A 8 -12.54 -8.59 -15.87
N PHE A 9 -11.59 -8.11 -15.11
CA PHE A 9 -10.62 -8.95 -14.44
C PHE A 9 -10.18 -8.23 -13.17
N ASP A 10 -9.52 -8.94 -12.27
CA ASP A 10 -8.84 -8.32 -11.14
C ASP A 10 -7.48 -8.97 -10.98
N LEU A 11 -6.54 -8.18 -10.49
CA LEU A 11 -5.18 -8.61 -10.23
C LEU A 11 -4.86 -8.38 -8.76
N LYS A 12 -4.19 -9.35 -8.16
CA LYS A 12 -3.71 -9.23 -6.80
C LYS A 12 -2.19 -9.32 -6.83
N ILE A 13 -1.54 -8.19 -6.58
CA ILE A 13 -0.08 -8.09 -6.68
C ILE A 13 0.52 -7.78 -5.33
N ARG A 14 1.51 -8.56 -4.94
CA ARG A 14 2.26 -8.36 -3.71
C ARG A 14 3.74 -8.32 -4.05
N LEU A 15 4.44 -7.37 -3.43
CA LEU A 15 5.88 -7.27 -3.56
C LEU A 15 6.51 -7.80 -2.28
N TYR A 16 7.52 -8.64 -2.41
CA TYR A 16 8.16 -9.21 -1.23
C TYR A 16 9.51 -9.82 -1.57
N ASN A 17 10.32 -10.03 -0.54
CA ASN A 17 11.57 -10.76 -0.67
C ASN A 17 11.43 -12.18 -0.15
N GLN A 18 10.95 -12.34 1.07
CA GLN A 18 10.74 -13.65 1.67
C GLN A 18 9.31 -13.84 2.17
N GLU A 19 8.68 -12.80 2.68
CA GLU A 19 7.31 -12.85 3.17
C GLU A 19 6.42 -11.96 2.31
N LYS A 20 5.23 -12.44 2.00
CA LYS A 20 4.26 -11.70 1.18
C LYS A 20 3.70 -10.52 1.98
N SER A 21 4.56 -9.56 2.27
CA SER A 21 4.30 -8.50 3.22
C SER A 21 3.73 -7.21 2.62
N PHE A 22 4.03 -6.90 1.37
CA PHE A 22 3.57 -5.67 0.76
C PHE A 22 2.52 -5.94 -0.30
N GLY A 23 1.28 -5.65 0.03
CA GLY A 23 0.15 -5.81 -0.87
C GLY A 23 -0.88 -4.72 -0.61
N LYS A 24 -2.13 -5.00 -0.95
CA LYS A 24 -3.21 -4.02 -0.90
C LYS A 24 -3.40 -3.39 0.48
N GLY A 25 -3.33 -4.19 1.55
CA GLY A 25 -3.55 -3.67 2.90
C GLY A 25 -2.51 -2.67 3.34
N VAL A 26 -1.23 -3.01 3.17
CA VAL A 26 -0.13 -2.10 3.50
C VAL A 26 -0.16 -0.88 2.59
N TYR A 27 -0.40 -1.11 1.30
CA TYR A 27 -0.51 -0.03 0.33
C TYR A 27 -1.59 0.98 0.75
N GLU A 28 -2.79 0.51 1.06
CA GLU A 28 -3.89 1.39 1.46
C GLU A 28 -3.59 2.15 2.73
N LEU A 29 -2.97 1.48 3.70
CA LEU A 29 -2.56 2.11 4.95
C LEU A 29 -1.56 3.24 4.70
N MET A 30 -0.57 2.99 3.86
CA MET A 30 0.43 4.00 3.50
C MET A 30 -0.19 5.14 2.70
N LYS A 31 -1.04 4.82 1.74
CA LYS A 31 -1.71 5.84 0.92
C LYS A 31 -2.58 6.76 1.76
N LYS A 32 -3.31 6.19 2.70
CA LYS A 32 -4.14 6.97 3.61
C LYS A 32 -3.30 7.78 4.60
N THR A 33 -2.16 7.23 5.02
CA THR A 33 -1.22 7.99 5.86
C THR A 33 -0.76 9.24 5.12
N GLN A 34 -0.47 9.12 3.84
CA GLN A 34 -0.08 10.25 3.01
C GLN A 34 -1.23 11.27 2.88
N SER A 35 -2.43 10.78 2.63
CA SER A 35 -3.61 11.64 2.44
C SER A 35 -4.04 12.35 3.71
N PHE A 36 -4.06 11.64 4.83
CA PHE A 36 -4.51 12.21 6.10
C PHE A 36 -3.41 12.95 6.86
N GLY A 37 -2.18 12.78 6.43
CA GLY A 37 -1.04 13.40 7.11
C GLY A 37 -0.62 12.71 8.40
N SER A 38 -1.22 11.57 8.72
CA SER A 38 -0.86 10.81 9.91
C SER A 38 -1.27 9.36 9.78
N LEU A 39 -0.51 8.48 10.44
CA LEU A 39 -0.83 7.07 10.50
C LEU A 39 -2.13 6.84 11.28
N SER A 40 -2.36 7.61 12.35
CA SER A 40 -3.56 7.43 13.16
C SER A 40 -4.84 7.73 12.36
N GLY A 41 -4.82 8.75 11.54
CA GLY A 41 -5.94 9.04 10.66
C GLY A 41 -6.19 7.89 9.69
N ALA A 42 -5.11 7.32 9.18
CA ALA A 42 -5.18 6.22 8.22
C ALA A 42 -5.79 4.96 8.84
N TYR A 43 -5.23 4.48 9.96
CA TYR A 43 -5.72 3.23 10.52
C TYR A 43 -7.13 3.35 11.09
N LYS A 44 -7.50 4.53 11.59
CA LYS A 44 -8.88 4.76 12.04
C LYS A 44 -9.86 4.70 10.88
N ALA A 45 -9.50 5.31 9.73
CA ALA A 45 -10.32 5.25 8.53
C ALA A 45 -10.50 3.81 8.03
N MET A 46 -9.50 2.97 8.24
CA MET A 46 -9.55 1.56 7.87
C MET A 46 -10.16 0.66 8.95
N LYS A 47 -10.63 1.26 10.03
CA LYS A 47 -11.20 0.54 11.18
C LYS A 47 -10.21 -0.49 11.74
N MET A 48 -8.98 -0.11 11.82
CA MET A 48 -7.87 -0.95 12.25
C MET A 48 -7.32 -0.40 13.56
N SER A 49 -6.84 -1.27 14.43
CA SER A 49 -6.20 -0.83 15.67
C SER A 49 -4.80 -0.30 15.39
N ASN A 50 -4.30 0.51 16.31
CA ASN A 50 -2.93 1.00 16.26
C ASN A 50 -1.92 -0.16 16.21
N SER A 51 -2.13 -1.15 17.05
CA SER A 51 -1.26 -2.33 17.12
C SER A 51 -1.20 -3.08 15.79
N LYS A 52 -2.36 -3.27 15.17
CA LYS A 52 -2.43 -3.97 13.89
C LYS A 52 -1.72 -3.18 12.79
N ALA A 53 -1.94 -1.86 12.76
CA ALA A 53 -1.30 -1.00 11.76
C ALA A 53 0.22 -1.10 11.85
N TRP A 54 0.78 -0.96 13.05
CA TRP A 54 2.22 -1.06 13.23
C TRP A 54 2.75 -2.45 12.94
N LYS A 55 1.98 -3.48 13.26
CA LYS A 55 2.39 -4.86 12.99
C LYS A 55 2.57 -5.11 11.50
N ILE A 56 1.61 -4.71 10.68
CA ILE A 56 1.70 -4.95 9.24
C ILE A 56 2.76 -4.08 8.59
N LEU A 57 2.96 -2.85 9.08
CA LEU A 57 4.03 -1.98 8.58
C LEU A 57 5.40 -2.54 8.92
N LYS A 58 5.61 -2.95 10.17
CA LYS A 58 6.89 -3.50 10.59
C LYS A 58 7.25 -4.77 9.83
N ARG A 59 6.26 -5.60 9.57
CA ARG A 59 6.47 -6.82 8.80
C ARG A 59 6.98 -6.50 7.39
N ALA A 60 6.37 -5.50 6.75
CA ALA A 60 6.81 -5.06 5.43
C ALA A 60 8.19 -4.41 5.49
N GLU A 61 8.45 -3.57 6.51
CA GLU A 61 9.75 -2.94 6.68
C GLU A 61 10.87 -3.97 6.84
N GLU A 62 10.63 -5.00 7.63
CA GLU A 62 11.60 -6.06 7.86
C GLU A 62 11.87 -6.86 6.58
N ASP A 63 10.82 -7.23 5.86
CA ASP A 63 10.97 -8.02 4.64
C ASP A 63 11.67 -7.23 3.53
N LEU A 64 11.37 -5.94 3.41
CA LEU A 64 11.93 -5.09 2.37
C LEU A 64 13.21 -4.40 2.80
N ASP A 65 13.58 -4.52 4.07
CA ASP A 65 14.76 -3.90 4.67
C ASP A 65 14.81 -2.40 4.39
N MET A 66 13.69 -1.73 4.62
CA MET A 66 13.63 -0.27 4.50
C MET A 66 12.56 0.29 5.43
N PRO A 67 12.78 1.49 5.98
CA PRO A 67 11.76 2.14 6.78
C PRO A 67 10.68 2.72 5.85
N LEU A 68 9.40 2.48 6.19
CA LEU A 68 8.28 2.96 5.38
C LEU A 68 7.58 4.14 6.04
N VAL A 69 7.55 4.14 7.37
CA VAL A 69 6.87 5.18 8.16
C VAL A 69 7.80 5.60 9.28
N GLU A 70 7.87 6.89 9.54
CA GLU A 70 8.68 7.44 10.62
C GLU A 70 7.82 8.29 11.55
N ARG A 71 8.20 8.30 12.83
CA ARG A 71 7.52 9.12 13.81
C ARG A 71 8.07 10.53 13.74
N ILE A 72 7.16 11.50 13.78
CA ILE A 72 7.52 12.91 13.87
C ILE A 72 7.53 13.26 15.35
N SER A 73 8.68 13.65 15.86
CA SER A 73 8.80 14.04 17.26
C SER A 73 8.52 15.54 17.42
N GLY A 74 7.86 15.86 18.52
CA GLY A 74 7.66 17.26 18.92
C GLY A 74 6.47 17.93 18.27
N GLY A 75 6.08 19.02 18.87
CA GLY A 75 4.93 19.78 18.47
C GLY A 75 3.82 19.70 19.50
N LYS A 76 2.94 20.69 19.48
CA LYS A 76 1.85 20.81 20.44
C LYS A 76 0.89 19.64 20.40
N ASP A 77 0.81 18.96 19.27
CA ASP A 77 -0.15 17.89 19.06
C ASP A 77 0.45 16.50 19.25
N GLY A 78 1.58 16.43 19.91
CA GLY A 78 2.16 15.15 20.30
C GLY A 78 2.81 14.35 19.20
N GLY A 79 3.10 14.98 18.07
CA GLY A 79 3.73 14.29 16.97
C GLY A 79 2.77 13.33 16.26
N GLY A 80 3.16 12.90 15.12
CA GLY A 80 2.42 11.95 14.32
C GLY A 80 3.39 11.01 13.63
N SER A 81 2.93 10.34 12.61
CA SER A 81 3.77 9.50 11.79
C SER A 81 3.51 9.83 10.33
N LYS A 82 4.56 9.84 9.55
CA LYS A 82 4.47 10.13 8.12
C LYS A 82 5.28 9.10 7.35
N LEU A 83 5.08 9.04 6.04
CA LEU A 83 5.87 8.17 5.20
C LEU A 83 7.31 8.67 5.15
N THR A 84 8.24 7.74 5.09
CA THR A 84 9.64 8.05 4.78
C THR A 84 9.75 8.34 3.30
N GLN A 85 10.89 8.86 2.87
CA GLN A 85 11.16 9.02 1.45
C GLN A 85 11.13 7.67 0.74
N GLU A 86 11.70 6.64 1.36
CA GLU A 86 11.69 5.28 0.82
C GLU A 86 10.25 4.76 0.70
N GLY A 87 9.42 5.06 1.69
CA GLY A 87 8.01 4.68 1.66
C GLY A 87 7.25 5.35 0.53
N GLU A 88 7.50 6.64 0.30
CA GLU A 88 6.87 7.37 -0.79
C GLU A 88 7.30 6.81 -2.14
N GLU A 89 8.58 6.51 -2.31
CA GLU A 89 9.09 5.93 -3.54
C GLU A 89 8.52 4.55 -3.80
N LEU A 90 8.41 3.73 -2.76
CA LEU A 90 7.81 2.40 -2.90
C LEU A 90 6.33 2.50 -3.29
N LEU A 91 5.63 3.47 -2.71
CA LEU A 91 4.22 3.70 -3.02
C LEU A 91 4.04 4.04 -4.50
N GLU A 92 4.85 4.97 -5.01
CA GLU A 92 4.82 5.35 -6.42
C GLU A 92 5.15 4.18 -7.34
N LYS A 93 6.17 3.41 -6.97
CA LYS A 93 6.59 2.24 -7.75
C LYS A 93 5.47 1.21 -7.82
N TYR A 94 4.82 0.95 -6.68
CA TYR A 94 3.73 -0.01 -6.63
C TYR A 94 2.53 0.47 -7.47
N GLU A 95 2.17 1.73 -7.37
CA GLU A 95 1.06 2.30 -8.13
C GLU A 95 1.31 2.21 -9.64
N LYS A 96 2.53 2.55 -10.06
CA LYS A 96 2.90 2.47 -11.46
C LYS A 96 2.88 1.03 -11.96
N PHE A 97 3.40 0.11 -11.15
CA PHE A 97 3.41 -1.31 -11.49
C PHE A 97 1.98 -1.83 -11.69
N ILE A 98 1.09 -1.52 -10.74
CA ILE A 98 -0.32 -1.93 -10.82
C ILE A 98 -0.98 -1.35 -12.08
N GLN A 99 -0.75 -0.08 -12.35
CA GLN A 99 -1.32 0.59 -13.53
C GLN A 99 -0.86 -0.07 -14.82
N GLU A 100 0.42 -0.31 -14.96
CA GLU A 100 0.97 -0.94 -16.17
C GLU A 100 0.47 -2.37 -16.34
N MET A 101 0.38 -3.13 -15.25
CA MET A 101 -0.12 -4.49 -15.32
C MET A 101 -1.60 -4.53 -15.69
N ASN A 102 -2.40 -3.60 -15.17
CA ASN A 102 -3.80 -3.50 -15.52
C ASN A 102 -3.99 -3.15 -16.99
N GLU A 103 -3.20 -2.22 -17.50
CA GLU A 103 -3.26 -1.84 -18.92
C GLU A 103 -2.91 -3.01 -19.82
N TYR A 104 -1.86 -3.74 -19.45
CA TYR A 104 -1.46 -4.93 -20.21
C TYR A 104 -2.53 -6.01 -20.18
N ALA A 105 -3.10 -6.26 -19.00
CA ALA A 105 -4.16 -7.26 -18.86
C ALA A 105 -5.38 -6.91 -19.70
N LEU A 106 -5.76 -5.61 -19.72
CA LEU A 106 -6.88 -5.17 -20.57
C LEU A 106 -6.61 -5.44 -22.04
N SER A 107 -5.38 -5.23 -22.50
CA SER A 107 -5.02 -5.48 -23.89
C SER A 107 -5.16 -6.95 -24.27
N LEU A 108 -5.04 -7.86 -23.29
CA LEU A 108 -5.16 -9.28 -23.53
C LEU A 108 -6.60 -9.79 -23.55
N ILE A 109 -7.48 -9.21 -22.73
CA ILE A 109 -8.86 -9.68 -22.66
C ILE A 109 -9.79 -9.04 -23.66
N HIS A 110 -9.40 -7.92 -24.25
CA HIS A 110 -10.21 -7.20 -25.25
C HIS A 110 -9.75 -7.48 -26.69
N ILE A 111 -9.20 -8.61 -26.91
CA ILE A 111 -8.74 -9.03 -28.25
C ILE A 111 -9.94 -9.43 -29.11
#